data_db3bab81ef8201872dd9145d17c4ac4a
#
_entry.id   db3bab81ef8201872dd9145d17c4ac4a
#
_cell.length_a   1.000
_cell.length_b   1.000
_cell.length_c   1.000
_cell.angle_alpha   90.00
_cell.angle_beta   90.00
_cell.angle_gamma   90.00
#
_symmetry.space_group_name_H-M   'P 1'
#
loop_
_entity.id
_entity.type
_entity.pdbx_description
1 polymer ?
#
loop_
_entity_poly.entity_id
_entity_poly.type
_entity_poly.pdbx_seq_one_letter_code
_entity_poly.pdbx_strand_id
1 'polypeptide(L)'
;MTALRRGMVIDVNLEPTQGSETGKIRPCIVVTNEVYNERVPVIQVVPVTAWNEKKSRIKTNVEILPNCENGLEKQSVADCLQVRPIDYRYRLVKFRGQLTTDDMKRIDSALRIVFAL
;
A
#
# COMPACT_ATOMS: atom_id res chain seq x y z
N MET A 1 14.12 16.91 -0.67
CA MET A 1 12.98 15.99 -0.86
C MET A 1 13.21 14.74 -0.02
N THR A 2 12.24 14.40 0.81
CA THR A 2 12.34 13.21 1.63
C THR A 2 12.18 11.97 0.76
N ALA A 3 13.11 11.04 0.84
CA ALA A 3 13.00 9.79 0.12
C ALA A 3 11.82 8.96 0.65
N LEU A 4 11.14 8.28 -0.25
CA LEU A 4 10.08 7.36 0.14
C LEU A 4 10.70 6.12 0.78
N ARG A 5 10.12 5.69 1.89
CA ARG A 5 10.60 4.53 2.64
C ARG A 5 9.59 3.41 2.60
N ARG A 6 10.08 2.20 2.66
CA ARG A 6 9.24 1.02 2.77
C ARG A 6 8.37 1.12 4.02
N GLY A 7 7.07 0.89 3.87
CA GLY A 7 6.11 1.02 4.96
C GLY A 7 5.43 2.37 5.07
N MET A 8 5.88 3.38 4.34
CA MET A 8 5.18 4.66 4.30
C MET A 8 3.79 4.49 3.73
N VAL A 9 2.83 5.23 4.32
CA VAL A 9 1.45 5.31 3.84
C VAL A 9 1.30 6.65 3.12
N ILE A 10 0.96 6.58 1.84
CA ILE A 10 0.83 7.75 0.96
C ILE A 10 -0.49 7.68 0.21
N ASP A 11 -1.08 8.84 -0.09
CA ASP A 11 -2.22 8.89 -1.00
C ASP A 11 -1.72 8.91 -2.43
N VAL A 12 -2.27 8.04 -3.26
CA VAL A 12 -1.86 7.85 -4.65
C VAL A 12 -3.09 7.89 -5.55
N ASN A 13 -2.97 8.61 -6.66
CA ASN A 13 -3.97 8.56 -7.72
C ASN A 13 -3.70 7.32 -8.58
N LEU A 14 -4.57 6.32 -8.44
CA LEU A 14 -4.43 5.04 -9.15
C LEU A 14 -5.05 5.04 -10.54
N GLU A 15 -5.76 6.11 -10.92
CA GLU A 15 -6.39 6.19 -12.23
C GLU A 15 -5.38 6.51 -13.34
N PRO A 16 -5.60 6.07 -14.58
CA PRO A 16 -6.72 5.24 -15.04
C PRO A 16 -6.55 3.77 -14.68
N THR A 17 -7.66 3.10 -14.40
CA THR A 17 -7.70 1.66 -14.11
C THR A 17 -8.77 0.99 -14.98
N GLN A 18 -8.74 -0.35 -15.05
CA GLN A 18 -9.70 -1.13 -15.81
C GLN A 18 -10.25 -2.28 -14.96
N GLY A 19 -11.51 -2.60 -15.19
CA GLY A 19 -12.15 -3.76 -14.58
C GLY A 19 -12.07 -3.76 -13.06
N SER A 20 -11.57 -4.85 -12.50
CA SER A 20 -11.49 -5.05 -11.05
C SER A 20 -10.25 -4.47 -10.40
N GLU A 21 -9.45 -3.69 -11.13
CA GLU A 21 -8.31 -2.99 -10.54
C GLU A 21 -8.79 -1.93 -9.54
N THR A 22 -8.09 -1.83 -8.42
CA THR A 22 -8.39 -0.78 -7.43
C THR A 22 -8.04 0.59 -8.00
N GLY A 23 -9.03 1.48 -8.06
CA GLY A 23 -8.87 2.81 -8.65
C GLY A 23 -9.04 3.94 -7.65
N LYS A 24 -9.28 5.13 -8.17
CA LYS A 24 -9.45 6.38 -7.40
C LYS A 24 -8.15 6.83 -6.73
N ILE A 25 -8.25 7.84 -5.89
CA ILE A 25 -7.17 8.26 -5.00
C ILE A 25 -7.35 7.45 -3.70
N ARG A 26 -6.33 6.68 -3.35
CA ARG A 26 -6.37 5.77 -2.20
C ARG A 26 -5.11 5.89 -1.38
N PRO A 27 -5.19 5.62 -0.07
CA PRO A 27 -3.98 5.33 0.67
C PRO A 27 -3.31 4.10 0.08
N CYS A 28 -2.01 4.16 -0.04
CA CYS A 28 -1.19 3.04 -0.53
C CYS A 28 0.02 2.88 0.38
N ILE A 29 0.50 1.65 0.48
CA ILE A 29 1.67 1.33 1.29
C ILE A 29 2.84 1.09 0.36
N VAL A 30 3.95 1.82 0.57
CA VAL A 30 5.19 1.61 -0.18
C VAL A 30 5.81 0.30 0.26
N VAL A 31 6.01 -0.62 -0.67
CA VAL A 31 6.58 -1.94 -0.37
C VAL A 31 7.90 -2.20 -1.09
N THR A 32 8.31 -1.30 -1.98
CA THR A 32 9.59 -1.41 -2.69
C THR A 32 10.75 -1.31 -1.72
N ASN A 33 11.80 -2.10 -1.97
CA ASN A 33 13.05 -2.00 -1.26
C ASN A 33 13.59 -0.56 -1.34
N GLU A 34 14.02 -0.02 -0.19
CA GLU A 34 14.47 1.37 -0.06
C GLU A 34 15.62 1.74 -0.99
N VAL A 35 16.46 0.76 -1.33
CA VAL A 35 17.57 0.99 -2.27
C VAL A 35 17.05 1.52 -3.62
N TYR A 36 15.93 0.99 -4.10
CA TYR A 36 15.34 1.42 -5.37
C TYR A 36 14.53 2.71 -5.19
N ASN A 37 13.86 2.90 -4.04
CA ASN A 37 13.08 4.10 -3.77
C ASN A 37 13.90 5.39 -3.86
N GLU A 38 15.19 5.31 -3.58
CA GLU A 38 16.10 6.45 -3.66
C GLU A 38 16.64 6.69 -5.06
N ARG A 39 16.58 5.69 -5.94
CA ARG A 39 17.32 5.70 -7.22
C ARG A 39 16.43 5.84 -8.43
N VAL A 40 15.19 5.36 -8.35
CA VAL A 40 14.28 5.36 -9.50
C VAL A 40 12.93 5.96 -9.10
N PRO A 41 12.23 6.58 -10.06
CA PRO A 41 10.93 7.21 -9.75
C PRO A 41 9.77 6.22 -9.66
N VAL A 42 9.98 4.97 -10.02
CA VAL A 42 8.94 3.94 -9.95
C VAL A 42 9.07 3.17 -8.64
N ILE A 43 7.98 3.10 -7.90
CA ILE A 43 7.89 2.37 -6.64
C ILE A 43 6.76 1.35 -6.74
N GLN A 44 6.82 0.31 -5.90
CA GLN A 44 5.73 -0.65 -5.77
C GLN A 44 4.86 -0.27 -4.60
N VAL A 45 3.54 -0.24 -4.80
CA VAL A 45 2.60 0.11 -3.75
C VAL A 45 1.49 -0.93 -3.64
N VAL A 46 0.98 -1.07 -2.42
CA VAL A 46 -0.21 -1.90 -2.11
C VAL A 46 -1.36 -0.96 -1.79
N PRO A 47 -2.45 -0.99 -2.55
CA PRO A 47 -3.58 -0.11 -2.28
C PRO A 47 -4.34 -0.54 -1.02
N VAL A 48 -4.89 0.46 -0.33
CA VAL A 48 -5.64 0.27 0.91
C VAL A 48 -7.08 0.71 0.67
N THR A 49 -8.03 -0.13 1.07
CA THR A 49 -9.46 0.15 0.95
C THR A 49 -10.15 -0.04 2.30
N ALA A 50 -11.42 0.37 2.38
CA ALA A 50 -12.20 0.17 3.60
C ALA A 50 -12.36 -1.32 3.91
N TRP A 51 -12.25 -1.65 5.19
CA TRP A 51 -12.47 -3.02 5.66
C TRP A 51 -13.94 -3.43 5.46
N ASN A 52 -14.15 -4.69 5.10
CA ASN A 52 -15.43 -5.36 5.25
C ASN A 52 -15.17 -6.84 5.53
N GLU A 53 -16.20 -7.55 5.98
CA GLU A 53 -16.05 -8.93 6.39
C GLU A 53 -15.63 -9.85 5.23
N LYS A 54 -16.16 -9.62 4.05
CA LYS A 54 -15.81 -10.40 2.85
C LYS A 54 -14.32 -10.27 2.53
N LYS A 55 -13.80 -9.04 2.53
CA LYS A 55 -12.39 -8.77 2.25
C LYS A 55 -11.47 -9.38 3.31
N SER A 56 -11.91 -9.39 4.57
CA SER A 56 -11.09 -9.91 5.68
C SER A 56 -10.81 -11.40 5.57
N ARG A 57 -11.60 -12.14 4.79
CA ARG A 57 -11.43 -13.58 4.59
C ARG A 57 -10.45 -13.95 3.49
N ILE A 58 -9.98 -12.97 2.73
CA ILE A 58 -9.05 -13.20 1.63
C ILE A 58 -7.63 -13.19 2.17
N LYS A 59 -6.87 -14.27 1.93
CA LYS A 59 -5.53 -14.46 2.51
C LYS A 59 -4.51 -13.43 2.08
N THR A 60 -4.67 -12.85 0.90
CA THR A 60 -3.76 -11.81 0.40
C THR A 60 -4.14 -10.42 0.88
N ASN A 61 -5.20 -10.30 1.67
CA ASN A 61 -5.61 -9.04 2.30
C ASN A 61 -5.12 -9.00 3.74
N VAL A 62 -4.65 -7.83 4.15
CA VAL A 62 -4.14 -7.58 5.50
C VAL A 62 -4.97 -6.49 6.15
N GLU A 63 -5.63 -6.80 7.27
CA GLU A 63 -6.35 -5.80 8.04
C GLU A 63 -5.38 -4.83 8.71
N ILE A 64 -5.67 -3.53 8.62
CA ILE A 64 -4.88 -2.49 9.27
C ILE A 64 -5.82 -1.59 10.05
N LEU A 65 -5.58 -1.49 11.35
CA LEU A 65 -6.32 -0.60 12.23
C LEU A 65 -5.69 0.79 12.22
N PRO A 66 -6.51 1.85 12.22
CA PRO A 66 -5.97 3.20 12.29
C PRO A 66 -5.25 3.43 13.62
N ASN A 67 -4.14 4.15 13.57
CA ASN A 67 -3.40 4.55 14.75
C ASN A 67 -2.77 5.93 14.51
N CYS A 68 -2.10 6.48 15.53
CA CYS A 68 -1.54 7.83 15.43
C CYS A 68 -0.36 7.94 14.45
N GLU A 69 0.20 6.83 14.00
CA GLU A 69 1.38 6.84 13.12
C GLU A 69 1.04 6.63 11.66
N ASN A 70 0.01 5.80 11.35
CA ASN A 70 -0.25 5.42 9.96
C ASN A 70 -1.15 6.40 9.20
N GLY A 71 -1.77 7.34 9.87
CA GLY A 71 -2.59 8.37 9.24
C GLY A 71 -3.89 7.86 8.62
N LEU A 72 -4.27 6.62 8.85
CA LEU A 72 -5.54 6.08 8.37
C LEU A 72 -6.68 6.56 9.26
N GLU A 73 -7.83 6.81 8.65
CA GLU A 73 -9.00 7.35 9.36
C GLU A 73 -9.96 6.27 9.82
N LYS A 74 -9.89 5.08 9.23
CA LYS A 74 -10.83 3.99 9.50
C LYS A 74 -10.15 2.63 9.38
N GLN A 75 -10.81 1.62 9.91
CA GLN A 75 -10.40 0.23 9.74
C GLN A 75 -10.29 -0.08 8.25
N SER A 76 -9.18 -0.63 7.84
CA SER A 76 -8.81 -0.76 6.44
C SER A 76 -8.27 -2.14 6.11
N VAL A 77 -8.17 -2.40 4.81
CA VAL A 77 -7.59 -3.63 4.27
C VAL A 77 -6.54 -3.24 3.23
N ALA A 78 -5.34 -3.77 3.38
CA ALA A 78 -4.31 -3.68 2.35
C ALA A 78 -4.49 -4.85 1.38
N ASP A 79 -4.78 -4.55 0.12
CA ASP A 79 -5.02 -5.56 -0.90
C ASP A 79 -3.70 -5.89 -1.61
N CYS A 80 -2.98 -6.86 -1.07
CA CYS A 80 -1.65 -7.21 -1.55
C CYS A 80 -1.67 -7.84 -2.95
N LEU A 81 -2.77 -8.48 -3.36
CA LEU A 81 -2.89 -9.00 -4.72
C LEU A 81 -2.86 -7.87 -5.76
N GLN A 82 -3.28 -6.68 -5.38
CA GLN A 82 -3.31 -5.49 -6.24
C GLN A 82 -1.99 -4.69 -6.21
N VAL A 83 -0.92 -5.27 -5.68
CA VAL A 83 0.40 -4.59 -5.67
C VAL A 83 0.77 -4.19 -7.09
N ARG A 84 1.22 -2.93 -7.26
CA ARG A 84 1.49 -2.39 -8.59
C ARG A 84 2.58 -1.35 -8.57
N PRO A 85 3.30 -1.20 -9.71
CA PRO A 85 4.24 -0.11 -9.86
C PRO A 85 3.52 1.21 -10.16
N ILE A 86 4.04 2.29 -9.61
CA ILE A 86 3.60 3.65 -9.95
C ILE A 86 4.81 4.56 -10.09
N ASP A 87 4.68 5.58 -10.92
CA ASP A 87 5.64 6.68 -10.95
C ASP A 87 5.17 7.74 -9.96
N TYR A 88 5.85 7.88 -8.83
CA TYR A 88 5.40 8.77 -7.75
C TYR A 88 5.42 10.25 -8.14
N ARG A 89 6.23 10.63 -9.14
CA ARG A 89 6.29 12.04 -9.59
C ARG A 89 4.95 12.53 -10.11
N TYR A 90 4.14 11.61 -10.66
CA TYR A 90 2.87 11.95 -11.29
C TYR A 90 1.66 11.52 -10.46
N ARG A 91 1.81 10.50 -9.59
CA ARG A 91 0.68 9.87 -8.92
C ARG A 91 0.62 10.14 -7.42
N LEU A 92 1.72 10.53 -6.79
CA LEU A 92 1.74 10.84 -5.36
C LEU A 92 0.93 12.10 -5.08
N VAL A 93 -0.06 11.99 -4.20
CA VAL A 93 -0.92 13.11 -3.81
C VAL A 93 -0.45 13.73 -2.50
N LYS A 94 -0.28 12.89 -1.46
CA LYS A 94 0.22 13.39 -0.18
C LYS A 94 0.75 12.24 0.69
N PHE A 95 1.55 12.59 1.67
CA PHE A 95 2.06 11.68 2.68
C PHE A 95 1.04 11.57 3.84
N ARG A 96 0.80 10.36 4.35
CA ARG A 96 -0.08 10.13 5.49
C ARG A 96 0.64 9.69 6.75
N GLY A 97 1.55 8.74 6.65
CA GLY A 97 2.20 8.20 7.83
C GLY A 97 3.06 6.98 7.54
N GLN A 98 3.19 6.14 8.55
CA GLN A 98 4.07 4.97 8.51
C GLN A 98 3.39 3.80 9.20
N LEU A 99 3.45 2.62 8.58
CA LEU A 99 2.98 1.38 9.23
C LEU A 99 3.96 0.94 10.31
N THR A 100 3.42 0.23 11.30
CA THR A 100 4.25 -0.42 12.31
C THR A 100 5.04 -1.58 11.69
N THR A 101 6.11 -1.99 12.36
CA THR A 101 6.88 -3.16 11.96
C THR A 101 6.02 -4.41 11.90
N ASP A 102 5.11 -4.58 12.86
CA ASP A 102 4.22 -5.75 12.90
C ASP A 102 3.27 -5.77 11.70
N ASP A 103 2.68 -4.63 11.35
CA ASP A 103 1.82 -4.54 10.18
C ASP A 103 2.62 -4.84 8.90
N MET A 104 3.85 -4.33 8.80
CA MET A 104 4.70 -4.63 7.63
C MET A 104 5.06 -6.10 7.53
N LYS A 105 5.27 -6.80 8.64
CA LYS A 105 5.52 -8.24 8.62
C LYS A 105 4.31 -9.00 8.05
N ARG A 106 3.11 -8.58 8.38
CA ARG A 106 1.90 -9.18 7.83
C ARG A 106 1.75 -8.90 6.33
N ILE A 107 2.10 -7.69 5.90
CA ILE A 107 2.15 -7.33 4.48
C ILE A 107 3.17 -8.24 3.76
N ASP A 108 4.36 -8.39 4.31
CA ASP A 108 5.41 -9.23 3.72
C ASP A 108 4.93 -10.68 3.55
N SER A 109 4.26 -11.22 4.56
CA SER A 109 3.73 -12.58 4.50
C SER A 109 2.68 -12.73 3.40
N ALA A 110 1.80 -11.73 3.26
CA ALA A 110 0.79 -11.73 2.20
C ALA A 110 1.43 -11.62 0.81
N LEU A 111 2.46 -10.78 0.67
CA LEU A 111 3.17 -10.65 -0.62
C LEU A 111 3.88 -11.95 -1.01
N ARG A 112 4.39 -12.71 -0.04
CA ARG A 112 4.94 -14.04 -0.33
C ARG A 112 3.89 -14.98 -0.91
N ILE A 113 2.67 -14.91 -0.41
CA ILE A 113 1.55 -15.69 -0.95
C ILE A 113 1.24 -15.23 -2.37
N VAL A 114 1.16 -13.91 -2.60
CA VAL A 114 0.85 -13.33 -3.92
C VAL A 114 1.82 -13.86 -4.98
N PHE A 115 3.11 -13.90 -4.65
CA PHE A 115 4.16 -14.25 -5.61
C PHE A 115 4.68 -15.69 -5.47
N ALA A 116 4.13 -16.47 -4.55
CA ALA A 116 4.56 -17.84 -4.27
C ALA A 116 6.05 -17.95 -3.92
N LEU A 117 6.51 -17.02 -3.11
CA LEU A 117 7.90 -16.98 -2.66
C LEU A 117 8.12 -17.86 -1.42
#